data_311eb8dd21b5e30a3a2c2a3ec0dc0d8d
#
_entry.id   311eb8dd21b5e30a3a2c2a3ec0dc0d8d
#
_cell.length_a   1.000
_cell.length_b   1.000
_cell.length_c   1.000
_cell.angle_alpha   90.00
_cell.angle_beta   90.00
_cell.angle_gamma   90.00
#
_symmetry.space_group_name_H-M   'P 1'
#
loop_
_entity.id
_entity.type
_entity.pdbx_description
1 polymer ?
#
loop_
_entity_poly.entity_id
_entity_poly.type
_entity_poly.pdbx_seq_one_letter_code
_entity_poly.pdbx_strand_id
1 'polypeptide(L)'
;MTSQFSPKVSEILAYSREEATRLASRSVGPEHLLLGIIRDRKSNVCDVLRRMAINTDIIKAELEDRVREDNYSQPLITTELVLNDKASNILKLAVLEARVQHTQTVDVEHLLLAMLHDKSDNGAKIVLESNNITYDDALAYLHKTSKP
;
A
#
# COMPACT_ATOMS: atom_id res chain seq x y z
N MET A 1 13.20 18.23 -10.84
CA MET A 1 13.45 16.83 -11.19
C MET A 1 12.28 15.97 -10.86
N THR A 2 11.94 15.08 -11.79
CA THR A 2 10.86 14.13 -11.57
C THR A 2 11.38 13.00 -10.67
N SER A 3 10.59 12.67 -9.65
CA SER A 3 10.89 11.52 -8.82
C SER A 3 10.66 10.24 -9.61
N GLN A 4 11.47 9.25 -9.37
CA GLN A 4 11.35 7.95 -10.02
C GLN A 4 10.85 6.92 -9.03
N PHE A 5 9.95 6.07 -9.49
CA PHE A 5 9.53 4.92 -8.71
C PHE A 5 10.56 3.81 -8.88
N SER A 6 10.88 3.13 -7.78
CA SER A 6 11.85 2.03 -7.82
C SER A 6 11.30 0.86 -8.64
N PRO A 7 12.17 -0.04 -9.14
CA PRO A 7 11.69 -1.26 -9.79
C PRO A 7 10.77 -2.08 -8.87
N LYS A 8 11.04 -2.07 -7.58
CA LYS A 8 10.21 -2.78 -6.61
C LYS A 8 8.79 -2.21 -6.57
N VAL A 9 8.65 -0.87 -6.62
CA VAL A 9 7.34 -0.23 -6.66
C VAL A 9 6.58 -0.61 -7.94
N SER A 10 7.27 -0.65 -9.06
CA SER A 10 6.65 -1.08 -10.32
C SER A 10 6.14 -2.52 -10.22
N GLU A 11 6.90 -3.39 -9.58
CA GLU A 11 6.50 -4.77 -9.32
C GLU A 11 5.25 -4.84 -8.42
N ILE A 12 5.23 -4.00 -7.37
CA ILE A 12 4.07 -3.92 -6.47
C ILE A 12 2.83 -3.46 -7.23
N LEU A 13 2.98 -2.50 -8.13
CA LEU A 13 1.84 -2.03 -8.94
C LEU A 13 1.31 -3.15 -9.83
N ALA A 14 2.19 -3.96 -10.41
CA ALA A 14 1.76 -5.12 -11.19
C ALA A 14 1.02 -6.13 -10.32
N TYR A 15 1.54 -6.42 -9.14
CA TYR A 15 0.87 -7.32 -8.19
C TYR A 15 -0.50 -6.77 -7.78
N SER A 16 -0.59 -5.45 -7.58
CA SER A 16 -1.85 -4.82 -7.19
C SER A 16 -2.93 -5.04 -8.25
N ARG A 17 -2.57 -4.95 -9.52
CA ARG A 17 -3.51 -5.24 -10.62
C ARG A 17 -3.92 -6.69 -10.63
N GLU A 18 -2.98 -7.61 -10.38
CA GLU A 18 -3.30 -9.03 -10.29
C GLU A 18 -4.24 -9.32 -9.13
N GLU A 19 -4.03 -8.67 -7.99
CA GLU A 19 -4.91 -8.84 -6.85
C GLU A 19 -6.31 -8.28 -7.14
N ALA A 20 -6.40 -7.15 -7.82
CA ALA A 20 -7.69 -6.59 -8.21
C ALA A 20 -8.42 -7.55 -9.16
N THR A 21 -7.70 -8.17 -10.09
CA THR A 21 -8.28 -9.17 -10.98
C THR A 21 -8.75 -10.39 -10.20
N ARG A 22 -7.92 -10.89 -9.30
CA ARG A 22 -8.26 -12.06 -8.48
C ARG A 22 -9.52 -11.83 -7.66
N LEU A 23 -9.71 -10.62 -7.16
CA LEU A 23 -10.85 -10.27 -6.32
C LEU A 23 -12.02 -9.71 -7.11
N ALA A 24 -11.94 -9.72 -8.44
CA ALA A 24 -13.00 -9.25 -9.34
C ALA A 24 -13.35 -7.79 -9.10
N SER A 25 -12.34 -6.98 -8.81
CA SER A 25 -12.50 -5.55 -8.57
C SER A 25 -12.49 -4.79 -9.89
N ARG A 26 -13.10 -3.60 -9.88
CA ARG A 26 -13.24 -2.77 -11.08
C ARG A 26 -12.06 -1.83 -11.29
N SER A 27 -11.36 -1.54 -10.22
CA SER A 27 -10.20 -0.65 -10.25
C SER A 27 -9.23 -1.06 -9.18
N VAL A 28 -8.04 -0.47 -9.20
CA VAL A 28 -7.01 -0.72 -8.20
C VAL A 28 -7.11 0.38 -7.15
N GLY A 29 -7.46 0.00 -5.94
CA GLY A 29 -7.55 0.91 -4.80
C GLY A 29 -6.41 0.73 -3.83
N PRO A 30 -6.41 1.52 -2.73
CA PRO A 30 -5.39 1.38 -1.69
C PRO A 30 -5.29 -0.02 -1.12
N GLU A 31 -6.42 -0.72 -0.98
CA GLU A 31 -6.44 -2.09 -0.49
C GLU A 31 -5.60 -3.01 -1.38
N HIS A 32 -5.72 -2.84 -2.69
CA HIS A 32 -4.96 -3.65 -3.65
C HIS A 32 -3.48 -3.30 -3.60
N LEU A 33 -3.15 -2.03 -3.40
CA LEU A 33 -1.75 -1.62 -3.25
C LEU A 33 -1.12 -2.30 -2.03
N LEU A 34 -1.83 -2.33 -0.92
CA LEU A 34 -1.31 -2.98 0.28
C LEU A 34 -1.24 -4.50 0.11
N LEU A 35 -2.21 -5.11 -0.57
CA LEU A 35 -2.15 -6.53 -0.92
C LEU A 35 -0.93 -6.84 -1.78
N GLY A 36 -0.61 -5.97 -2.73
CA GLY A 36 0.59 -6.11 -3.55
C GLY A 36 1.86 -6.06 -2.71
N ILE A 37 1.91 -5.15 -1.74
CA ILE A 37 3.05 -5.05 -0.83
C ILE A 37 3.21 -6.33 -0.02
N ILE A 38 2.12 -6.84 0.53
CA ILE A 38 2.15 -8.06 1.35
C ILE A 38 2.56 -9.27 0.52
N ARG A 39 2.10 -9.33 -0.72
CA ARG A 39 2.42 -10.41 -1.64
C ARG A 39 3.93 -10.51 -1.89
N ASP A 40 4.62 -9.37 -1.94
CA ASP A 40 6.07 -9.34 -2.10
C ASP A 40 6.73 -9.45 -0.72
N ARG A 41 6.97 -10.68 -0.31
CA ARG A 41 7.51 -10.98 1.03
C ARG A 41 8.96 -10.51 1.24
N LYS A 42 9.63 -10.10 0.18
CA LYS A 42 11.03 -9.68 0.25
C LYS A 42 11.20 -8.18 0.46
N SER A 43 10.11 -7.42 0.46
CA SER A 43 10.21 -5.98 0.65
C SER A 43 10.61 -5.64 2.08
N ASN A 44 11.24 -4.47 2.25
CA ASN A 44 11.58 -3.98 3.57
C ASN A 44 10.34 -3.70 4.42
N VAL A 45 9.22 -3.38 3.78
CA VAL A 45 7.96 -3.16 4.50
C VAL A 45 7.50 -4.46 5.17
N CYS A 46 7.56 -5.58 4.47
CA CYS A 46 7.20 -6.86 5.08
C CYS A 46 8.15 -7.22 6.24
N ASP A 47 9.41 -6.88 6.12
CA ASP A 47 10.38 -7.06 7.19
C ASP A 47 10.01 -6.22 8.41
N VAL A 48 9.64 -4.95 8.18
CA VAL A 48 9.20 -4.06 9.26
C VAL A 48 7.95 -4.62 9.95
N LEU A 49 6.98 -5.10 9.18
CA LEU A 49 5.76 -5.65 9.76
C LEU A 49 6.06 -6.87 10.62
N ARG A 50 6.98 -7.73 10.19
CA ARG A 50 7.40 -8.88 10.99
C ARG A 50 8.06 -8.43 12.31
N ARG A 51 8.90 -7.39 12.25
CA ARG A 51 9.55 -6.85 13.45
C ARG A 51 8.56 -6.23 14.42
N MET A 52 7.45 -5.71 13.89
CA MET A 52 6.37 -5.18 14.72
C MET A 52 5.46 -6.29 15.25
N ALA A 53 5.78 -7.54 14.96
CA ALA A 53 4.99 -8.71 15.34
C ALA A 53 3.58 -8.68 14.73
N ILE A 54 3.46 -8.16 13.52
CA ILE A 54 2.20 -8.06 12.79
C ILE A 54 2.03 -9.29 11.92
N ASN A 55 0.87 -9.92 12.01
CA ASN A 55 0.52 -11.06 11.17
C ASN A 55 -0.06 -10.55 9.86
N THR A 56 0.71 -10.66 8.78
CA THR A 56 0.28 -10.18 7.47
C THR A 56 -0.90 -10.97 6.91
N ASP A 57 -1.10 -12.22 7.34
CA ASP A 57 -2.25 -13.01 6.90
C ASP A 57 -3.56 -12.42 7.43
N ILE A 58 -3.55 -11.88 8.64
CA ILE A 58 -4.72 -11.20 9.21
C ILE A 58 -5.02 -9.93 8.40
N ILE A 59 -3.99 -9.15 8.10
CA ILE A 59 -4.16 -7.93 7.29
C ILE A 59 -4.73 -8.30 5.91
N LYS A 60 -4.20 -9.35 5.30
CA LYS A 60 -4.67 -9.81 4.00
C LYS A 60 -6.16 -10.16 4.04
N ALA A 61 -6.58 -10.92 5.05
CA ALA A 61 -7.97 -11.32 5.19
C ALA A 61 -8.89 -10.12 5.36
N GLU A 62 -8.49 -9.15 6.18
CA GLU A 62 -9.28 -7.93 6.39
C GLU A 62 -9.39 -7.09 5.12
N LEU A 63 -8.31 -6.98 4.36
CA LEU A 63 -8.33 -6.25 3.09
C LEU A 63 -9.25 -6.94 2.07
N GLU A 64 -9.18 -8.26 1.99
CA GLU A 64 -10.03 -9.02 1.08
C GLU A 64 -11.51 -8.86 1.42
N ASP A 65 -11.84 -8.87 2.70
CA ASP A 65 -13.22 -8.66 3.14
C ASP A 65 -13.73 -7.28 2.74
N ARG A 66 -12.91 -6.24 2.91
CA ARG A 66 -13.30 -4.89 2.53
C ARG A 66 -13.51 -4.77 1.03
N VAL A 67 -12.63 -5.40 0.24
CA VAL A 67 -12.75 -5.38 -1.22
C VAL A 67 -14.02 -6.08 -1.67
N ARG A 68 -14.36 -7.21 -1.06
CA ARG A 68 -15.58 -7.94 -1.40
C ARG A 68 -16.83 -7.11 -1.10
N GLU A 69 -16.84 -6.41 0.04
CA GLU A 69 -17.96 -5.54 0.39
C GLU A 69 -18.13 -4.41 -0.62
N ASP A 70 -17.03 -3.79 -1.03
CA ASP A 70 -17.07 -2.74 -2.05
C ASP A 70 -17.59 -3.26 -3.37
N ASN A 71 -17.19 -4.48 -3.76
CA ASN A 71 -17.61 -5.07 -5.02
C ASN A 71 -19.11 -5.32 -5.07
N TYR A 72 -19.73 -5.66 -3.93
CA TYR A 72 -21.17 -5.89 -3.89
C TYR A 72 -21.96 -4.63 -4.19
N SER A 73 -21.44 -3.48 -3.87
CA SER A 73 -22.18 -2.21 -4.02
C SER A 73 -21.98 -1.58 -5.38
N GLN A 74 -21.20 -2.18 -6.28
CA GLN A 74 -20.91 -1.59 -7.58
C GLN A 74 -21.19 -2.57 -8.72
N PRO A 75 -21.85 -2.10 -9.80
CA PRO A 75 -22.10 -2.97 -10.95
C PRO A 75 -20.81 -3.30 -11.68
N LEU A 76 -20.74 -4.53 -12.19
CA LEU A 76 -19.58 -5.00 -12.94
C LEU A 76 -19.60 -4.43 -14.36
N ILE A 77 -18.95 -3.34 -14.56
CA ILE A 77 -18.69 -2.79 -15.88
C ILE A 77 -17.18 -2.78 -16.04
N THR A 78 -16.65 -3.82 -16.62
CA THR A 78 -15.21 -3.90 -16.68
C THR A 78 -14.65 -3.41 -17.94
N THR A 79 -13.62 -2.66 -17.81
CA THR A 79 -12.69 -2.38 -18.86
C THR A 79 -11.30 -2.58 -18.28
N GLU A 80 -10.42 -1.65 -18.48
CA GLU A 80 -9.07 -1.76 -17.96
C GLU A 80 -9.03 -1.47 -16.46
N LEU A 81 -8.18 -2.23 -15.75
CA LEU A 81 -7.93 -1.98 -14.34
C LEU A 81 -6.97 -0.81 -14.20
N VAL A 82 -7.51 0.32 -13.79
CA VAL A 82 -6.72 1.52 -13.55
C VAL A 82 -6.77 1.86 -12.07
N LEU A 83 -5.81 2.65 -11.63
CA LEU A 83 -5.80 3.15 -10.26
C LEU A 83 -6.99 4.06 -10.04
N ASN A 84 -7.72 3.87 -8.95
CA ASN A 84 -8.78 4.80 -8.59
C ASN A 84 -8.17 6.06 -7.98
N ASP A 85 -9.01 7.04 -7.66
CA ASP A 85 -8.54 8.34 -7.18
C ASP A 85 -7.76 8.22 -5.88
N LYS A 86 -8.22 7.37 -4.98
CA LYS A 86 -7.55 7.19 -3.68
C LYS A 86 -6.17 6.57 -3.87
N ALA A 87 -6.05 5.56 -4.73
CA ALA A 87 -4.75 4.94 -5.02
C ALA A 87 -3.80 5.92 -5.71
N SER A 88 -4.31 6.68 -6.69
CA SER A 88 -3.50 7.70 -7.35
C SER A 88 -2.99 8.74 -6.37
N ASN A 89 -3.85 9.13 -5.41
CA ASN A 89 -3.47 10.09 -4.40
C ASN A 89 -2.35 9.56 -3.50
N ILE A 90 -2.41 8.28 -3.15
CA ILE A 90 -1.35 7.65 -2.36
C ILE A 90 -0.01 7.70 -3.10
N LEU A 91 0.00 7.46 -4.40
CA LEU A 91 1.24 7.55 -5.16
C LEU A 91 1.80 8.97 -5.17
N LYS A 92 0.95 9.98 -5.26
CA LYS A 92 1.38 11.37 -5.17
C LYS A 92 1.96 11.69 -3.80
N LEU A 93 1.31 11.22 -2.74
CA LEU A 93 1.81 11.40 -1.38
C LEU A 93 3.13 10.65 -1.17
N ALA A 94 3.30 9.48 -1.81
CA ALA A 94 4.55 8.73 -1.70
C ALA A 94 5.72 9.53 -2.27
N VAL A 95 5.50 10.29 -3.33
CA VAL A 95 6.53 11.18 -3.87
C VAL A 95 6.93 12.23 -2.82
N LEU A 96 5.94 12.81 -2.14
CA LEU A 96 6.20 13.78 -1.09
C LEU A 96 6.93 13.17 0.10
N GLU A 97 6.56 11.93 0.48
CA GLU A 97 7.25 11.23 1.56
C GLU A 97 8.72 10.98 1.21
N ALA A 98 8.99 10.61 -0.04
CA ALA A 98 10.36 10.40 -0.49
C ALA A 98 11.17 11.70 -0.38
N ARG A 99 10.58 12.83 -0.74
CA ARG A 99 11.23 14.12 -0.61
C ARG A 99 11.54 14.48 0.83
N VAL A 100 10.60 14.22 1.72
CA VAL A 100 10.80 14.43 3.16
C VAL A 100 11.96 13.60 3.67
N GLN A 101 12.11 12.38 3.15
CA GLN A 101 13.21 11.49 3.53
C GLN A 101 14.49 11.78 2.75
N HIS A 102 14.51 12.84 1.94
CA HIS A 102 15.69 13.28 1.16
C HIS A 102 16.16 12.21 0.16
N THR A 103 15.22 11.51 -0.47
CA THR A 103 15.54 10.55 -1.52
C THR A 103 14.80 10.90 -2.80
N GLN A 104 15.46 10.66 -3.93
CA GLN A 104 14.87 10.91 -5.24
C GLN A 104 14.07 9.71 -5.75
N THR A 105 14.27 8.55 -5.15
CA THR A 105 13.59 7.33 -5.55
C THR A 105 12.45 7.04 -4.60
N VAL A 106 11.25 6.84 -5.15
CA VAL A 106 10.07 6.44 -4.38
C VAL A 106 10.11 4.92 -4.25
N ASP A 107 10.20 4.43 -3.02
CA ASP A 107 10.28 3.01 -2.75
C ASP A 107 9.05 2.53 -1.99
N VAL A 108 9.00 1.24 -1.69
CA VAL A 108 7.84 0.60 -1.06
C VAL A 108 7.51 1.23 0.29
N GLU A 109 8.53 1.58 1.08
CA GLU A 109 8.32 2.23 2.37
C GLU A 109 7.58 3.57 2.24
N HIS A 110 7.80 4.29 1.15
CA HIS A 110 7.11 5.55 0.93
C HIS A 110 5.63 5.34 0.62
N LEU A 111 5.29 4.21 -0.03
CA LEU A 111 3.89 3.84 -0.23
C LEU A 111 3.20 3.59 1.11
N LEU A 112 3.85 2.84 2.00
CA LEU A 112 3.29 2.55 3.32
C LEU A 112 3.09 3.85 4.11
N LEU A 113 4.09 4.71 4.14
CA LEU A 113 4.00 5.97 4.86
C LEU A 113 2.90 6.87 4.26
N ALA A 114 2.77 6.88 2.94
CA ALA A 114 1.73 7.65 2.28
C ALA A 114 0.33 7.16 2.65
N MET A 115 0.14 5.84 2.71
CA MET A 115 -1.15 5.26 3.13
C MET A 115 -1.53 5.73 4.52
N LEU A 116 -0.57 5.73 5.44
CA LEU A 116 -0.81 6.11 6.83
C LEU A 116 -0.94 7.62 7.02
N HIS A 117 -0.29 8.40 6.17
CA HIS A 117 -0.30 9.86 6.26
C HIS A 117 -1.51 10.48 5.57
N ASP A 118 -2.14 9.75 4.66
CA ASP A 118 -3.31 10.23 3.93
C ASP A 118 -4.43 10.56 4.90
N LYS A 119 -5.02 11.74 4.75
CA LYS A 119 -6.09 12.20 5.63
C LYS A 119 -7.44 11.60 5.29
N SER A 120 -7.57 11.00 4.11
CA SER A 120 -8.83 10.36 3.73
C SER A 120 -8.97 9.00 4.39
N ASP A 121 -10.19 8.48 4.42
CA ASP A 121 -10.47 7.15 4.98
C ASP A 121 -10.21 6.08 3.92
N ASN A 122 -8.94 5.90 3.54
CA ASN A 122 -8.62 4.82 2.62
C ASN A 122 -8.58 3.49 3.38
N GLY A 123 -8.99 2.41 2.69
CA GLY A 123 -9.12 1.11 3.33
C GLY A 123 -7.81 0.52 3.82
N ALA A 124 -6.69 0.82 3.15
CA ALA A 124 -5.39 0.37 3.59
C ALA A 124 -5.04 0.97 4.95
N LYS A 125 -5.25 2.28 5.11
CA LYS A 125 -4.99 2.96 6.37
C LYS A 125 -5.86 2.40 7.49
N ILE A 126 -7.16 2.20 7.21
CA ILE A 126 -8.09 1.67 8.22
C ILE A 126 -7.62 0.32 8.72
N VAL A 127 -7.25 -0.58 7.82
CA VAL A 127 -6.78 -1.91 8.20
C VAL A 127 -5.46 -1.84 8.97
N LEU A 128 -4.53 -1.02 8.50
CA LEU A 128 -3.24 -0.85 9.20
C LEU A 128 -3.45 -0.33 10.62
N GLU A 129 -4.25 0.70 10.77
CA GLU A 129 -4.50 1.29 12.08
C GLU A 129 -5.25 0.35 13.01
N SER A 130 -6.16 -0.46 12.48
CA SER A 130 -6.87 -1.45 13.30
C SER A 130 -5.95 -2.56 13.78
N ASN A 131 -4.77 -2.71 13.17
CA ASN A 131 -3.74 -3.63 13.60
C ASN A 131 -2.61 -2.92 14.35
N ASN A 132 -2.90 -1.71 14.86
CA ASN A 132 -2.00 -0.91 15.69
C ASN A 132 -0.74 -0.44 14.95
N ILE A 133 -0.85 -0.24 13.65
CA ILE A 133 0.23 0.31 12.85
C ILE A 133 -0.08 1.77 12.58
N THR A 134 0.70 2.67 13.16
CA THR A 134 0.56 4.11 12.94
C THR A 134 1.71 4.63 12.10
N TYR A 135 1.54 5.86 11.58
CA TYR A 135 2.59 6.51 10.81
C TYR A 135 3.89 6.61 11.62
N ASP A 136 3.79 7.06 12.87
CA ASP A 136 4.96 7.25 13.72
C ASP A 136 5.69 5.94 13.99
N ASP A 137 4.93 4.87 14.26
CA ASP A 137 5.52 3.56 14.49
C ASP A 137 6.23 3.03 13.25
N ALA A 138 5.58 3.13 12.11
CA ALA A 138 6.16 2.67 10.85
C ALA A 138 7.44 3.45 10.53
N LEU A 139 7.40 4.77 10.71
CA LEU A 139 8.55 5.61 10.45
C LEU A 139 9.73 5.23 11.36
N ALA A 140 9.46 4.98 12.64
CA ALA A 140 10.49 4.60 13.60
C ALA A 140 11.15 3.28 13.22
N TYR A 141 10.35 2.27 12.85
CA TYR A 141 10.89 0.97 12.45
C TYR A 141 11.67 1.05 11.13
N LEU A 142 11.20 1.86 10.20
CA LEU A 142 11.90 2.05 8.92
C LEU A 142 13.26 2.71 9.13
N HIS A 143 13.32 3.69 10.01
CA HIS A 143 14.59 4.35 10.34
C HIS A 143 15.59 3.38 10.97
N LYS A 144 15.11 2.46 11.81
CA LYS A 144 15.97 1.45 12.42
C LYS A 144 16.54 0.49 11.37
N THR A 145 15.74 0.14 10.37
CA THR A 145 16.20 -0.80 9.34
C THR A 145 17.12 -0.16 8.32
N SER A 146 17.03 1.16 8.14
CA SER A 146 17.82 1.86 7.13
C SER A 146 19.21 2.27 7.63
N LYS A 147 19.48 2.13 8.91
CA LYS A 147 20.80 2.45 9.45
C LYS A 147 21.78 1.30 9.19
N PRO A 148 22.98 1.60 8.74
CA PRO A 148 24.01 0.57 8.56
C PRO A 148 24.44 -0.02 9.89
#